data_c428680c9b550e838f7449e2f43e846f
#
_entry.id   c428680c9b550e838f7449e2f43e846f
#
_cell.length_a   1.000
_cell.length_b   1.000
_cell.length_c   1.000
_cell.angle_alpha   90.00
_cell.angle_beta   90.00
_cell.angle_gamma   90.00
#
_symmetry.space_group_name_H-M   'P 1'
#
loop_
_entity.id
_entity.type
_entity.pdbx_description
1 polymer ?
#
loop_
_entity_poly.entity_id
_entity_poly.type
_entity_poly.pdbx_seq_one_letter_code
_entity_poly.pdbx_strand_id
1 'polypeptide(L)'
;MKILVPIKRVVDYNVKVRPLGDQSDVDLNNVKMAMNPFCEIAVEEAVRLKEAGTATEVVAVTVGKSDSQEQLRTALALGADRAILAETDSLLEPLAIAKVLSKVIEEESPQLVILGKQAIDGDNNQTGQMLAAMLNYSQATFASEVIIDGDSASVTREIDGGLQTIKVSLPAIITTDLRLNEPRYASLPNIMKAKKKELDVKPIEEMGVDINNRMELLSVELPASRQEGIKVESVEDLVSKLKEEAKVIS
;
A
#
# COMPACT_ATOMS: atom_id res chain seq x y z
N MET A 1 -14.23 -4.61 -16.90
CA MET A 1 -14.44 -4.61 -15.43
C MET A 1 -14.01 -3.28 -14.83
N LYS A 2 -14.54 -2.93 -13.63
CA LYS A 2 -14.06 -1.80 -12.82
C LYS A 2 -12.99 -2.29 -11.84
N ILE A 3 -11.90 -1.53 -11.73
CA ILE A 3 -10.83 -1.79 -10.75
C ILE A 3 -10.78 -0.64 -9.75
N LEU A 4 -10.79 -0.96 -8.46
CA LEU A 4 -10.56 0.00 -7.37
C LEU A 4 -9.12 -0.15 -6.86
N VAL A 5 -8.43 0.97 -6.70
CA VAL A 5 -7.03 0.99 -6.27
C VAL A 5 -6.88 1.85 -5.01
N PRO A 6 -6.90 1.23 -3.83
CA PRO A 6 -6.52 1.92 -2.58
C PRO A 6 -5.05 2.34 -2.60
N ILE A 7 -4.80 3.61 -2.35
CA ILE A 7 -3.45 4.19 -2.25
C ILE A 7 -3.25 4.85 -0.89
N LYS A 8 -2.01 5.06 -0.48
CA LYS A 8 -1.67 5.75 0.77
C LYS A 8 -0.64 6.84 0.55
N ARG A 9 -0.84 8.00 1.19
CA ARG A 9 0.14 9.05 1.35
C ARG A 9 1.10 8.66 2.47
N VAL A 10 2.39 8.68 2.20
CA VAL A 10 3.46 8.33 3.14
C VAL A 10 4.61 9.32 3.01
N VAL A 11 5.52 9.33 3.98
CA VAL A 11 6.79 10.04 3.84
C VAL A 11 7.60 9.43 2.69
N ASP A 12 8.18 10.27 1.82
CA ASP A 12 9.04 9.80 0.73
C ASP A 12 10.22 8.97 1.30
N TYR A 13 10.45 7.79 0.74
CA TYR A 13 11.45 6.84 1.23
C TYR A 13 12.89 7.37 1.22
N ASN A 14 13.16 8.45 0.48
CA ASN A 14 14.47 9.12 0.50
C ASN A 14 14.64 10.07 1.70
N VAL A 15 13.58 10.36 2.44
CA VAL A 15 13.62 11.27 3.59
C VAL A 15 14.08 10.52 4.82
N LYS A 16 15.08 11.08 5.51
CA LYS A 16 15.49 10.59 6.83
C LYS A 16 14.54 11.14 7.90
N VAL A 17 13.63 10.30 8.35
CA VAL A 17 12.63 10.63 9.38
C VAL A 17 13.31 10.89 10.72
N ARG A 18 12.73 11.80 11.53
CA ARG A 18 13.20 12.12 12.89
C ARG A 18 12.00 12.15 13.84
N PRO A 19 12.15 11.73 15.10
CA PRO A 19 11.13 11.96 16.11
C PRO A 19 11.04 13.44 16.46
N LEU A 20 9.87 13.87 16.95
CA LEU A 20 9.69 15.15 17.61
C LEU A 20 10.57 15.24 18.86
N GLY A 21 10.87 16.47 19.31
CA GLY A 21 11.74 16.69 20.48
C GLY A 21 11.19 16.11 21.79
N ASP A 22 9.87 15.96 21.90
CA ASP A 22 9.17 15.34 23.03
C ASP A 22 8.89 13.84 22.81
N GLN A 23 9.34 13.27 21.70
CA GLN A 23 9.15 11.87 21.31
C GLN A 23 7.69 11.43 21.15
N SER A 24 6.74 12.36 21.08
CA SER A 24 5.32 12.02 20.95
C SER A 24 4.93 11.48 19.57
N ASP A 25 5.67 11.85 18.52
CA ASP A 25 5.42 11.43 17.12
C ASP A 25 6.65 11.68 16.25
N VAL A 26 6.51 11.39 14.97
CA VAL A 26 7.46 11.70 13.92
C VAL A 26 7.31 13.16 13.49
N ASP A 27 8.43 13.87 13.32
CA ASP A 27 8.42 15.24 12.78
C ASP A 27 8.14 15.21 11.27
N LEU A 28 6.93 15.66 10.91
CA LEU A 28 6.47 15.77 9.52
C LEU A 28 6.55 17.21 8.97
N ASN A 29 7.13 18.16 9.72
CA ASN A 29 7.23 19.55 9.26
C ASN A 29 8.19 19.66 8.06
N ASN A 30 7.69 20.19 6.94
CA ASN A 30 8.44 20.37 5.70
C ASN A 30 9.03 19.05 5.13
N VAL A 31 8.41 17.92 5.42
CA VAL A 31 8.82 16.62 4.91
C VAL A 31 8.13 16.36 3.57
N LYS A 32 8.90 15.89 2.59
CA LYS A 32 8.33 15.48 1.30
C LYS A 32 7.47 14.24 1.50
N MET A 33 6.22 14.32 1.07
CA MET A 33 5.27 13.21 1.05
C MET A 33 5.17 12.63 -0.36
N ALA A 34 4.89 11.34 -0.46
CA ALA A 34 4.77 10.62 -1.72
C ALA A 34 3.64 9.57 -1.65
N MET A 35 3.28 9.00 -2.79
CA MET A 35 2.48 7.77 -2.82
C MET A 35 3.36 6.62 -2.32
N ASN A 36 2.79 5.74 -1.52
CA ASN A 36 3.47 4.53 -1.06
C ASN A 36 3.95 3.69 -2.27
N PRO A 37 5.22 3.26 -2.33
CA PRO A 37 5.78 2.54 -3.48
C PRO A 37 4.97 1.31 -3.90
N PHE A 38 4.46 0.52 -2.96
CA PHE A 38 3.60 -0.62 -3.30
C PHE A 38 2.25 -0.19 -3.90
N CYS A 39 1.76 1.00 -3.56
CA CYS A 39 0.56 1.55 -4.17
C CYS A 39 0.81 2.06 -5.59
N GLU A 40 2.01 2.58 -5.90
CA GLU A 40 2.40 2.94 -7.26
C GLU A 40 2.38 1.71 -8.17
N ILE A 41 2.89 0.56 -7.70
CA ILE A 41 2.80 -0.73 -8.39
C ILE A 41 1.34 -1.13 -8.66
N ALA A 42 0.45 -0.93 -7.66
CA ALA A 42 -0.97 -1.26 -7.81
C ALA A 42 -1.67 -0.37 -8.85
N VAL A 43 -1.38 0.93 -8.86
CA VAL A 43 -1.89 1.88 -9.87
C VAL A 43 -1.40 1.50 -11.25
N GLU A 44 -0.11 1.23 -11.41
CA GLU A 44 0.49 0.82 -12.69
C GLU A 44 -0.18 -0.45 -13.24
N GLU A 45 -0.40 -1.46 -12.39
CA GLU A 45 -1.05 -2.70 -12.81
C GLU A 45 -2.49 -2.47 -13.28
N ALA A 46 -3.27 -1.70 -12.54
CA ALA A 46 -4.64 -1.37 -12.91
C ALA A 46 -4.69 -0.60 -14.25
N VAL A 47 -3.75 0.32 -14.47
CA VAL A 47 -3.65 1.07 -15.71
C VAL A 47 -3.25 0.16 -16.90
N ARG A 48 -2.31 -0.77 -16.69
CA ARG A 48 -1.92 -1.77 -17.71
C ARG A 48 -3.10 -2.67 -18.09
N LEU A 49 -3.86 -3.15 -17.12
CA LEU A 49 -5.07 -3.94 -17.38
C LEU A 49 -6.12 -3.16 -18.17
N LYS A 50 -6.23 -1.85 -17.94
CA LYS A 50 -7.11 -0.99 -18.71
C LYS A 50 -6.60 -0.77 -20.15
N GLU A 51 -5.32 -0.51 -20.32
CA GLU A 51 -4.69 -0.35 -21.65
C GLU A 51 -4.79 -1.64 -22.48
N ALA A 52 -4.74 -2.80 -21.84
CA ALA A 52 -4.99 -4.10 -22.45
C ALA A 52 -6.47 -4.38 -22.79
N GLY A 53 -7.39 -3.46 -22.43
CA GLY A 53 -8.83 -3.63 -22.66
C GLY A 53 -9.55 -4.55 -21.67
N THR A 54 -8.85 -5.06 -20.65
CA THR A 54 -9.42 -5.92 -19.60
C THR A 54 -10.26 -5.11 -18.61
N ALA A 55 -9.78 -3.94 -18.22
CA ALA A 55 -10.54 -3.01 -17.38
C ALA A 55 -11.17 -1.89 -18.23
N THR A 56 -12.34 -1.42 -17.80
CA THR A 56 -13.05 -0.29 -18.41
C THR A 56 -12.92 0.98 -17.60
N GLU A 57 -12.72 0.86 -16.30
CA GLU A 57 -12.59 1.97 -15.37
C GLU A 57 -11.60 1.65 -14.26
N VAL A 58 -10.72 2.61 -13.92
CA VAL A 58 -9.79 2.56 -12.79
C VAL A 58 -10.11 3.71 -11.84
N VAL A 59 -10.49 3.37 -10.61
CA VAL A 59 -10.84 4.33 -9.55
C VAL A 59 -9.78 4.27 -8.46
N ALA A 60 -9.07 5.37 -8.23
CA ALA A 60 -8.14 5.49 -7.10
C ALA A 60 -8.90 5.93 -5.84
N VAL A 61 -8.58 5.35 -4.69
CA VAL A 61 -9.16 5.76 -3.40
C VAL A 61 -8.09 5.90 -2.34
N THR A 62 -8.23 6.89 -1.47
CA THR A 62 -7.41 7.00 -0.25
C THR A 62 -8.27 7.35 0.95
N VAL A 63 -7.82 6.92 2.12
CA VAL A 63 -8.41 7.29 3.42
C VAL A 63 -7.40 8.17 4.14
N GLY A 64 -7.78 9.39 4.51
CA GLY A 64 -6.87 10.30 5.20
C GLY A 64 -7.26 11.76 5.09
N LYS A 65 -6.32 12.64 5.45
CA LYS A 65 -6.53 14.09 5.48
C LYS A 65 -6.68 14.68 4.08
N SER A 66 -7.21 15.90 4.00
CA SER A 66 -7.44 16.64 2.75
C SER A 66 -6.21 16.74 1.83
N ASP A 67 -5.01 16.85 2.39
CA ASP A 67 -3.76 16.91 1.62
C ASP A 67 -3.38 15.58 0.93
N SER A 68 -4.04 14.46 1.27
CA SER A 68 -3.93 13.19 0.53
C SER A 68 -4.48 13.27 -0.91
N GLN A 69 -5.21 14.35 -1.24
CA GLN A 69 -5.61 14.63 -2.62
C GLN A 69 -4.42 14.76 -3.58
N GLU A 70 -3.24 15.17 -3.09
CA GLU A 70 -2.03 15.25 -3.92
C GLU A 70 -1.66 13.88 -4.52
N GLN A 71 -1.74 12.82 -3.71
CA GLN A 71 -1.43 11.46 -4.17
C GLN A 71 -2.53 10.91 -5.08
N LEU A 72 -3.80 11.27 -4.84
CA LEU A 72 -4.89 10.97 -5.77
C LEU A 72 -4.69 11.68 -7.11
N ARG A 73 -4.28 12.95 -7.13
CA ARG A 73 -3.92 13.65 -8.38
C ARG A 73 -2.75 12.99 -9.10
N THR A 74 -1.81 12.41 -8.36
CA THR A 74 -0.72 11.61 -8.95
C THR A 74 -1.27 10.34 -9.60
N ALA A 75 -2.15 9.57 -8.93
CA ALA A 75 -2.81 8.40 -9.52
C ALA A 75 -3.61 8.75 -10.79
N LEU A 76 -4.33 9.88 -10.77
CA LEU A 76 -5.06 10.39 -11.94
C LEU A 76 -4.13 10.75 -13.10
N ALA A 77 -2.94 11.28 -12.82
CA ALA A 77 -1.92 11.59 -13.82
C ALA A 77 -1.27 10.34 -14.40
N LEU A 78 -1.14 9.27 -13.61
CA LEU A 78 -0.65 7.97 -14.06
C LEU A 78 -1.64 7.21 -14.93
N GLY A 79 -2.94 7.52 -14.85
CA GLY A 79 -3.94 6.92 -15.75
C GLY A 79 -5.27 6.54 -15.13
N ALA A 80 -5.45 6.66 -13.81
CA ALA A 80 -6.75 6.45 -13.18
C ALA A 80 -7.80 7.42 -13.77
N ASP A 81 -9.06 7.00 -13.83
CA ASP A 81 -10.15 7.77 -14.43
C ASP A 81 -10.70 8.83 -13.49
N ARG A 82 -10.99 8.43 -12.28
CA ARG A 82 -11.47 9.28 -11.19
C ARG A 82 -10.89 8.86 -9.85
N ALA A 83 -11.12 9.65 -8.84
CA ALA A 83 -10.57 9.41 -7.51
C ALA A 83 -11.59 9.68 -6.42
N ILE A 84 -11.41 9.03 -5.27
CA ILE A 84 -12.22 9.19 -4.06
C ILE A 84 -11.31 9.45 -2.88
N LEU A 85 -11.55 10.51 -2.13
CA LEU A 85 -10.97 10.76 -0.82
C LEU A 85 -12.01 10.44 0.24
N ALA A 86 -11.79 9.39 1.01
CA ALA A 86 -12.50 9.17 2.27
C ALA A 86 -11.81 10.03 3.34
N GLU A 87 -12.33 11.23 3.54
CA GLU A 87 -11.64 12.28 4.31
C GLU A 87 -11.80 12.08 5.81
N THR A 88 -10.70 12.19 6.54
CA THR A 88 -10.67 12.21 8.00
C THR A 88 -9.35 12.81 8.51
N ASP A 89 -9.41 13.51 9.62
CA ASP A 89 -8.22 13.98 10.35
C ASP A 89 -7.68 12.93 11.34
N SER A 90 -8.45 11.88 11.60
CA SER A 90 -8.09 10.83 12.54
C SER A 90 -6.97 9.93 11.97
N LEU A 91 -6.02 9.55 12.82
CA LEU A 91 -5.09 8.48 12.51
C LEU A 91 -5.83 7.13 12.65
N LEU A 92 -5.90 6.37 11.57
CA LEU A 92 -6.65 5.12 11.53
C LEU A 92 -5.73 3.90 11.50
N GLU A 93 -6.11 2.88 12.26
CA GLU A 93 -5.50 1.55 12.20
C GLU A 93 -5.97 0.77 10.95
N PRO A 94 -5.22 -0.29 10.54
CA PRO A 94 -5.55 -1.07 9.34
C PRO A 94 -6.98 -1.61 9.31
N LEU A 95 -7.53 -2.01 10.46
CA LEU A 95 -8.92 -2.51 10.54
C LEU A 95 -9.94 -1.40 10.28
N ALA A 96 -9.73 -0.21 10.82
CA ALA A 96 -10.60 0.93 10.57
C ALA A 96 -10.56 1.34 9.09
N ILE A 97 -9.37 1.36 8.49
CA ILE A 97 -9.20 1.61 7.05
C ILE A 97 -9.92 0.53 6.22
N ALA A 98 -9.81 -0.75 6.57
CA ALA A 98 -10.52 -1.82 5.88
C ALA A 98 -12.05 -1.64 5.96
N LYS A 99 -12.58 -1.22 7.11
CA LYS A 99 -14.02 -0.92 7.27
C LYS A 99 -14.47 0.26 6.38
N VAL A 100 -13.69 1.35 6.31
CA VAL A 100 -13.99 2.48 5.42
C VAL A 100 -13.94 2.05 3.97
N LEU A 101 -12.88 1.33 3.56
CA LEU A 101 -12.75 0.82 2.20
C LEU A 101 -13.86 -0.16 1.83
N SER A 102 -14.38 -0.97 2.77
CA SER A 102 -15.50 -1.86 2.48
C SER A 102 -16.76 -1.08 2.09
N LYS A 103 -17.02 0.08 2.71
CA LYS A 103 -18.16 0.94 2.32
C LYS A 103 -17.97 1.53 0.92
N VAL A 104 -16.77 1.99 0.60
CA VAL A 104 -16.49 2.46 -0.77
C VAL A 104 -16.67 1.33 -1.78
N ILE A 105 -16.24 0.10 -1.46
CA ILE A 105 -16.39 -1.06 -2.34
C ILE A 105 -17.86 -1.46 -2.51
N GLU A 106 -18.67 -1.39 -1.45
CA GLU A 106 -20.12 -1.62 -1.52
C GLU A 106 -20.80 -0.65 -2.51
N GLU A 107 -20.43 0.63 -2.48
CA GLU A 107 -20.96 1.66 -3.38
C GLU A 107 -20.44 1.50 -4.83
N GLU A 108 -19.15 1.29 -4.98
CA GLU A 108 -18.47 1.24 -6.28
C GLU A 108 -18.65 -0.08 -7.01
N SER A 109 -18.88 -1.17 -6.28
CA SER A 109 -19.04 -2.54 -6.81
C SER A 109 -17.95 -2.95 -7.81
N PRO A 110 -16.65 -2.79 -7.50
CA PRO A 110 -15.57 -3.20 -8.39
C PRO A 110 -15.49 -4.72 -8.47
N GLN A 111 -15.07 -5.24 -9.64
CA GLN A 111 -14.80 -6.66 -9.81
C GLN A 111 -13.40 -7.04 -9.32
N LEU A 112 -12.50 -6.04 -9.22
CA LEU A 112 -11.14 -6.25 -8.75
C LEU A 112 -10.69 -5.07 -7.88
N VAL A 113 -10.06 -5.39 -6.75
CA VAL A 113 -9.37 -4.40 -5.92
C VAL A 113 -7.89 -4.75 -5.91
N ILE A 114 -7.04 -3.81 -6.33
CA ILE A 114 -5.59 -3.98 -6.32
C ILE A 114 -5.00 -2.92 -5.40
N LEU A 115 -4.25 -3.34 -4.39
CA LEU A 115 -3.62 -2.43 -3.44
C LEU A 115 -2.20 -2.88 -3.09
N GLY A 116 -1.37 -1.96 -2.60
CA GLY A 116 -0.05 -2.30 -2.09
C GLY A 116 -0.13 -3.31 -0.94
N LYS A 117 0.78 -4.30 -0.91
CA LYS A 117 0.79 -5.30 0.17
C LYS A 117 0.95 -4.68 1.56
N GLN A 118 1.69 -3.59 1.64
CA GLN A 118 2.00 -2.86 2.88
C GLN A 118 2.30 -1.40 2.59
N ALA A 119 2.33 -0.56 3.60
CA ALA A 119 2.79 0.82 3.53
C ALA A 119 4.12 0.95 4.28
N ILE A 120 5.07 1.70 3.72
CA ILE A 120 6.44 1.82 4.24
C ILE A 120 6.55 2.56 5.58
N ASP A 121 5.48 3.23 6.01
CA ASP A 121 5.41 3.95 7.29
C ASP A 121 5.00 3.04 8.45
N GLY A 122 3.98 2.20 8.28
CA GLY A 122 3.47 1.34 9.35
C GLY A 122 3.85 -0.13 9.21
N ASP A 123 4.17 -0.58 8.02
CA ASP A 123 4.64 -1.93 7.66
C ASP A 123 3.73 -3.10 8.13
N ASN A 124 2.44 -2.82 8.36
CA ASN A 124 1.52 -3.75 8.98
C ASN A 124 1.11 -4.93 8.10
N ASN A 125 1.01 -4.73 6.78
CA ASN A 125 0.57 -5.76 5.81
C ASN A 125 -0.76 -6.45 6.21
N GLN A 126 -1.78 -5.70 6.60
CA GLN A 126 -3.03 -6.24 7.16
C GLN A 126 -4.29 -5.80 6.41
N THR A 127 -4.30 -4.58 5.85
CA THR A 127 -5.53 -3.96 5.31
C THR A 127 -6.18 -4.79 4.21
N GLY A 128 -5.42 -5.28 3.23
CA GLY A 128 -5.96 -6.05 2.11
C GLY A 128 -6.60 -7.36 2.55
N GLN A 129 -5.96 -8.10 3.44
CA GLN A 129 -6.44 -9.37 3.96
C GLN A 129 -7.70 -9.19 4.83
N MET A 130 -7.72 -8.18 5.69
CA MET A 130 -8.90 -7.83 6.49
C MET A 130 -10.09 -7.44 5.58
N LEU A 131 -9.83 -6.63 4.56
CA LEU A 131 -10.82 -6.19 3.59
C LEU A 131 -11.42 -7.38 2.83
N ALA A 132 -10.59 -8.32 2.38
CA ALA A 132 -11.04 -9.53 1.69
C ALA A 132 -11.96 -10.39 2.59
N ALA A 133 -11.56 -10.58 3.85
CA ALA A 133 -12.35 -11.33 4.82
C ALA A 133 -13.70 -10.66 5.11
N MET A 134 -13.73 -9.32 5.27
CA MET A 134 -14.95 -8.57 5.53
C MET A 134 -15.96 -8.64 4.40
N LEU A 135 -15.49 -8.61 3.15
CA LEU A 135 -16.32 -8.65 1.95
C LEU A 135 -16.62 -10.08 1.47
N ASN A 136 -16.01 -11.09 2.09
CA ASN A 136 -16.03 -12.47 1.61
C ASN A 136 -15.57 -12.58 0.14
N TYR A 137 -14.56 -11.79 -0.23
CA TYR A 137 -13.94 -11.81 -1.54
C TYR A 137 -12.75 -12.76 -1.54
N SER A 138 -12.47 -13.37 -2.70
CA SER A 138 -11.22 -14.10 -2.90
C SER A 138 -10.02 -13.17 -2.68
N GLN A 139 -8.89 -13.71 -2.20
CA GLN A 139 -7.68 -12.92 -2.02
C GLN A 139 -6.45 -13.61 -2.60
N ALA A 140 -5.54 -12.79 -3.15
CA ALA A 140 -4.21 -13.21 -3.56
C ALA A 140 -3.21 -12.13 -3.11
N THR A 141 -2.26 -12.51 -2.25
CA THR A 141 -1.32 -11.59 -1.61
C THR A 141 0.08 -11.70 -2.22
N PHE A 142 0.85 -10.59 -2.19
CA PHE A 142 2.25 -10.54 -2.66
C PHE A 142 2.40 -10.83 -4.16
N ALA A 143 1.48 -10.32 -4.98
CA ALA A 143 1.46 -10.61 -6.41
C ALA A 143 2.71 -10.07 -7.12
N SER A 144 3.36 -10.92 -7.89
CA SER A 144 4.44 -10.59 -8.83
C SER A 144 4.03 -10.81 -10.30
N GLU A 145 2.85 -11.41 -10.54
CA GLU A 145 2.22 -11.51 -11.85
C GLU A 145 0.70 -11.62 -11.67
N VAL A 146 -0.08 -10.95 -12.53
CA VAL A 146 -1.55 -11.01 -12.54
C VAL A 146 -2.05 -11.23 -13.97
N ILE A 147 -2.79 -12.29 -14.19
CA ILE A 147 -3.44 -12.61 -15.47
C ILE A 147 -4.93 -12.77 -15.22
N ILE A 148 -5.73 -11.94 -15.88
CA ILE A 148 -7.20 -12.02 -15.79
C ILE A 148 -7.73 -12.88 -16.94
N ASP A 149 -8.58 -13.85 -16.58
CA ASP A 149 -9.23 -14.77 -17.52
C ASP A 149 -10.71 -14.92 -17.18
N GLY A 150 -11.57 -14.20 -17.89
CA GLY A 150 -13.00 -14.14 -17.64
C GLY A 150 -13.32 -13.72 -16.19
N ASP A 151 -13.98 -14.60 -15.45
CA ASP A 151 -14.39 -14.38 -14.06
C ASP A 151 -13.35 -14.83 -13.03
N SER A 152 -12.10 -14.98 -13.44
CA SER A 152 -11.01 -15.43 -12.56
C SER A 152 -9.71 -14.67 -12.82
N ALA A 153 -8.85 -14.67 -11.80
CA ALA A 153 -7.48 -14.18 -11.89
C ALA A 153 -6.49 -15.30 -11.54
N SER A 154 -5.48 -15.49 -12.38
CA SER A 154 -4.30 -16.31 -12.08
C SER A 154 -3.23 -15.36 -11.54
N VAL A 155 -2.78 -15.59 -10.31
CA VAL A 155 -1.85 -14.69 -9.60
C VAL A 155 -0.62 -15.48 -9.16
N THR A 156 0.55 -15.08 -9.66
CA THR A 156 1.83 -15.58 -9.16
C THR A 156 2.26 -14.72 -7.97
N ARG A 157 2.59 -15.36 -6.87
CA ARG A 157 2.88 -14.76 -5.56
C ARG A 157 4.32 -15.04 -5.16
N GLU A 158 4.93 -14.07 -4.51
CA GLU A 158 6.20 -14.24 -3.79
C GLU A 158 5.95 -14.95 -2.45
N ILE A 159 6.61 -16.08 -2.23
CA ILE A 159 6.60 -16.83 -0.97
C ILE A 159 8.03 -17.18 -0.56
N ASP A 160 8.27 -17.53 0.71
CA ASP A 160 9.62 -17.82 1.19
C ASP A 160 10.33 -18.94 0.43
N GLY A 161 9.57 -19.93 -0.05
CA GLY A 161 10.10 -21.04 -0.85
C GLY A 161 10.24 -20.78 -2.35
N GLY A 162 9.91 -19.56 -2.84
CA GLY A 162 9.95 -19.20 -4.25
C GLY A 162 8.66 -18.57 -4.76
N LEU A 163 8.13 -19.06 -5.88
CA LEU A 163 6.90 -18.56 -6.49
C LEU A 163 5.76 -19.56 -6.36
N GLN A 164 4.55 -19.06 -6.11
CA GLN A 164 3.33 -19.86 -6.08
C GLN A 164 2.27 -19.21 -6.96
N THR A 165 1.77 -19.92 -7.96
CA THR A 165 0.63 -19.44 -8.76
C THR A 165 -0.68 -20.02 -8.22
N ILE A 166 -1.62 -19.14 -7.93
CA ILE A 166 -2.98 -19.49 -7.48
C ILE A 166 -4.02 -18.92 -8.45
N LYS A 167 -5.15 -19.60 -8.60
CA LYS A 167 -6.32 -19.10 -9.34
C LYS A 167 -7.40 -18.71 -8.36
N VAL A 168 -7.90 -17.49 -8.47
CA VAL A 168 -8.96 -16.93 -7.60
C VAL A 168 -10.14 -16.46 -8.44
N SER A 169 -11.36 -16.62 -7.90
CA SER A 169 -12.58 -16.11 -8.53
C SER A 169 -12.73 -14.61 -8.30
N LEU A 170 -13.29 -13.90 -9.26
CA LEU A 170 -13.72 -12.52 -9.08
C LEU A 170 -15.13 -12.46 -8.45
N PRO A 171 -15.45 -11.46 -7.62
CA PRO A 171 -14.58 -10.35 -7.22
C PRO A 171 -13.45 -10.79 -6.29
N ALA A 172 -12.30 -10.13 -6.41
CA ALA A 172 -11.10 -10.47 -5.65
C ALA A 172 -10.33 -9.25 -5.16
N ILE A 173 -9.54 -9.46 -4.10
CA ILE A 173 -8.57 -8.50 -3.57
C ILE A 173 -7.17 -9.04 -3.84
N ILE A 174 -6.36 -8.26 -4.53
CA ILE A 174 -4.97 -8.59 -4.84
C ILE A 174 -4.06 -7.57 -4.15
N THR A 175 -3.07 -8.04 -3.39
CA THR A 175 -2.02 -7.16 -2.85
C THR A 175 -0.73 -7.32 -3.65
N THR A 176 -0.09 -6.19 -3.99
CA THR A 176 1.04 -6.16 -4.92
C THR A 176 2.39 -6.20 -4.22
N ASP A 177 3.31 -6.98 -4.75
CA ASP A 177 4.74 -6.90 -4.46
C ASP A 177 5.44 -5.92 -5.43
N LEU A 178 6.64 -5.44 -5.07
CA LEU A 178 7.43 -4.54 -5.92
C LEU A 178 7.90 -5.20 -7.23
N ARG A 179 7.87 -6.52 -7.32
CA ARG A 179 8.29 -7.29 -8.51
C ARG A 179 7.22 -7.40 -9.59
N LEU A 180 5.98 -6.96 -9.30
CA LEU A 180 4.86 -7.09 -10.24
C LEU A 180 5.09 -6.30 -11.53
N ASN A 181 5.57 -5.07 -11.41
CA ASN A 181 5.84 -4.19 -12.54
C ASN A 181 6.81 -3.05 -12.15
N GLU A 182 7.18 -2.26 -13.14
CA GLU A 182 7.89 -0.99 -12.96
C GLU A 182 6.93 0.16 -13.24
N PRO A 183 6.63 1.02 -12.24
CA PRO A 183 5.70 2.14 -12.41
C PRO A 183 6.21 3.17 -13.43
N ARG A 184 5.30 3.65 -14.27
CA ARG A 184 5.56 4.74 -15.21
C ARG A 184 5.71 6.08 -14.51
N TYR A 185 6.34 7.03 -15.20
CA TYR A 185 6.34 8.43 -14.79
C TYR A 185 5.16 9.17 -15.43
N ALA A 186 4.51 10.04 -14.65
CA ALA A 186 3.46 10.90 -15.18
C ALA A 186 4.07 11.98 -16.10
N SER A 187 3.55 12.07 -17.32
CA SER A 187 3.95 13.15 -18.24
C SER A 187 3.33 14.49 -17.84
N LEU A 188 4.00 15.60 -18.21
CA LEU A 188 3.49 16.94 -17.92
C LEU A 188 2.06 17.17 -18.44
N PRO A 189 1.70 16.77 -19.69
CA PRO A 189 0.32 16.86 -20.18
C PRO A 189 -0.67 16.05 -19.32
N ASN A 190 -0.29 14.87 -18.82
CA ASN A 190 -1.16 14.06 -17.98
C ASN A 190 -1.36 14.68 -16.59
N ILE A 191 -0.32 15.30 -16.00
CA ILE A 191 -0.42 16.07 -14.75
C ILE A 191 -1.42 17.23 -14.92
N MET A 192 -1.37 17.95 -16.06
CA MET A 192 -2.30 19.04 -16.32
C MET A 192 -3.75 18.54 -16.53
N LYS A 193 -3.94 17.40 -17.19
CA LYS A 193 -5.26 16.77 -17.35
C LYS A 193 -5.80 16.28 -16.01
N ALA A 194 -4.96 15.70 -15.17
CA ALA A 194 -5.33 15.16 -13.86
C ALA A 194 -5.98 16.21 -12.94
N LYS A 195 -5.60 17.49 -13.06
CA LYS A 195 -6.21 18.59 -12.30
C LYS A 195 -7.70 18.76 -12.56
N LYS A 196 -8.19 18.34 -13.74
CA LYS A 196 -9.59 18.47 -14.17
C LYS A 196 -10.40 17.18 -14.03
N LYS A 197 -9.72 16.04 -13.73
CA LYS A 197 -10.42 14.77 -13.51
C LYS A 197 -11.20 14.83 -12.22
N GLU A 198 -12.29 14.08 -12.17
CA GLU A 198 -13.17 13.94 -11.02
C GLU A 198 -12.40 13.44 -9.80
N LEU A 199 -12.62 14.09 -8.67
CA LEU A 199 -12.13 13.70 -7.35
C LEU A 199 -13.23 14.00 -6.35
N ASP A 200 -13.87 12.95 -5.89
CA ASP A 200 -14.92 12.96 -4.89
C ASP A 200 -14.31 13.02 -3.48
N VAL A 201 -14.86 13.86 -2.62
CA VAL A 201 -14.48 13.95 -1.21
C VAL A 201 -15.67 13.53 -0.37
N LYS A 202 -15.49 12.45 0.41
CA LYS A 202 -16.54 11.87 1.26
C LYS A 202 -16.05 11.84 2.71
N PRO A 203 -16.65 12.60 3.63
CA PRO A 203 -16.33 12.50 5.06
C PRO A 203 -16.62 11.10 5.57
N ILE A 204 -15.69 10.48 6.29
CA ILE A 204 -15.90 9.11 6.81
C ILE A 204 -16.99 9.03 7.89
N GLU A 205 -17.29 10.13 8.55
CA GLU A 205 -18.36 10.25 9.53
C GLU A 205 -19.72 9.91 8.92
N GLU A 206 -19.91 10.19 7.63
CA GLU A 206 -21.14 9.87 6.90
C GLU A 206 -21.26 8.39 6.52
N MET A 207 -20.16 7.64 6.59
CA MET A 207 -20.14 6.21 6.20
C MET A 207 -20.65 5.26 7.29
N GLY A 208 -20.85 5.76 8.53
CA GLY A 208 -21.39 4.98 9.64
C GLY A 208 -20.50 3.81 10.07
N VAL A 209 -19.18 3.95 9.98
CA VAL A 209 -18.20 2.94 10.38
C VAL A 209 -17.61 3.23 11.76
N ASP A 210 -17.37 2.17 12.54
CA ASP A 210 -16.62 2.27 13.79
C ASP A 210 -15.11 2.32 13.48
N ILE A 211 -14.51 3.47 13.78
CA ILE A 211 -13.10 3.79 13.52
C ILE A 211 -12.26 3.87 14.82
N ASN A 212 -12.79 3.40 15.95
CA ASN A 212 -12.09 3.47 17.22
C ASN A 212 -10.75 2.75 17.17
N ASN A 213 -9.68 3.46 17.50
CA ASN A 213 -8.34 2.90 17.65
C ASN A 213 -8.28 1.99 18.89
N ARG A 214 -7.47 0.94 18.80
CA ARG A 214 -7.21 -0.03 19.85
C ARG A 214 -5.80 0.04 20.39
N MET A 215 -4.94 0.81 19.72
CA MET A 215 -3.54 1.04 20.10
C MET A 215 -3.34 2.52 20.40
N GLU A 216 -2.39 2.78 21.30
CA GLU A 216 -1.91 4.10 21.65
C GLU A 216 -0.40 4.18 21.36
N LEU A 217 0.03 5.22 20.65
CA LEU A 217 1.44 5.50 20.43
C LEU A 217 2.02 6.12 21.69
N LEU A 218 2.94 5.41 22.35
CA LEU A 218 3.54 5.87 23.61
C LEU A 218 4.77 6.76 23.40
N SER A 219 5.67 6.34 22.50
CA SER A 219 6.87 7.12 22.16
C SER A 219 7.45 6.70 20.82
N VAL A 220 8.20 7.61 20.20
CA VAL A 220 8.97 7.39 18.98
C VAL A 220 10.43 7.73 19.23
N GLU A 221 11.32 6.78 18.99
CA GLU A 221 12.76 6.94 19.18
C GLU A 221 13.54 6.53 17.94
N LEU A 222 14.72 7.09 17.78
CA LEU A 222 15.65 6.61 16.75
C LEU A 222 16.16 5.21 17.15
N PRO A 223 16.39 4.31 16.18
CA PRO A 223 17.06 3.06 16.44
C PRO A 223 18.41 3.30 17.12
N ALA A 224 18.77 2.44 18.06
CA ALA A 224 20.10 2.46 18.68
C ALA A 224 21.18 2.40 17.61
N SER A 225 22.26 3.18 17.79
CA SER A 225 23.40 3.15 16.88
C SER A 225 24.03 1.75 16.93
N ARG A 226 24.20 1.15 15.75
CA ARG A 226 24.90 -0.12 15.65
C ARG A 226 26.39 0.11 15.91
N GLN A 227 27.00 -0.78 16.70
CA GLN A 227 28.46 -0.82 16.83
C GLN A 227 29.08 -1.31 15.52
N GLU A 228 30.31 -0.87 15.25
CA GLU A 228 31.07 -1.39 14.13
C GLU A 228 31.27 -2.90 14.30
N GLY A 229 31.20 -3.62 13.19
CA GLY A 229 31.54 -5.04 13.16
C GLY A 229 33.03 -5.25 13.37
N ILE A 230 33.40 -6.43 13.81
CA ILE A 230 34.82 -6.83 13.93
C ILE A 230 35.26 -7.59 12.68
N LYS A 231 36.46 -7.32 12.22
CA LYS A 231 37.08 -8.13 11.17
C LYS A 231 37.62 -9.40 11.77
N VAL A 232 37.35 -10.51 11.12
CA VAL A 232 37.82 -11.86 11.51
C VAL A 232 38.96 -12.29 10.57
N GLU A 233 39.86 -13.11 11.05
CA GLU A 233 41.03 -13.53 10.28
C GLU A 233 40.80 -14.79 9.43
N SER A 234 39.83 -15.61 9.81
CA SER A 234 39.48 -16.84 9.12
C SER A 234 37.98 -17.16 9.18
N VAL A 235 37.56 -18.14 8.37
CA VAL A 235 36.19 -18.66 8.40
C VAL A 235 35.92 -19.37 9.74
N GLU A 236 36.89 -20.08 10.27
CA GLU A 236 36.82 -20.78 11.56
C GLU A 236 36.59 -19.78 12.70
N ASP A 237 37.31 -18.67 12.72
CA ASP A 237 37.15 -17.58 13.69
C ASP A 237 35.72 -16.96 13.57
N LEU A 238 35.24 -16.73 12.33
CA LEU A 238 33.87 -16.26 12.11
C LEU A 238 32.83 -17.21 12.69
N VAL A 239 32.94 -18.50 12.39
CA VAL A 239 32.01 -19.53 12.86
C VAL A 239 32.03 -19.61 14.41
N SER A 240 33.23 -19.61 15.02
CA SER A 240 33.36 -19.60 16.49
C SER A 240 32.66 -18.40 17.10
N LYS A 241 32.91 -17.17 16.59
CA LYS A 241 32.28 -15.96 17.09
C LYS A 241 30.75 -15.95 16.92
N LEU A 242 30.25 -16.45 15.79
CA LEU A 242 28.81 -16.57 15.55
C LEU A 242 28.14 -17.58 16.48
N LYS A 243 28.85 -18.67 16.89
CA LYS A 243 28.34 -19.67 17.82
C LYS A 243 28.45 -19.20 19.27
N GLU A 244 29.63 -18.76 19.68
CA GLU A 244 29.97 -18.57 21.09
C GLU A 244 29.62 -17.18 21.62
N GLU A 245 29.90 -16.12 20.79
CA GLU A 245 29.66 -14.73 21.17
C GLU A 245 28.28 -14.25 20.75
N ALA A 246 27.98 -14.31 19.44
CA ALA A 246 26.71 -13.81 18.90
C ALA A 246 25.53 -14.77 19.13
N LYS A 247 25.77 -16.08 19.28
CA LYS A 247 24.77 -17.14 19.52
C LYS A 247 23.65 -17.16 18.48
N VAL A 248 23.99 -16.87 17.21
CA VAL A 248 23.04 -16.83 16.09
C VAL A 248 23.06 -18.09 15.22
N ILE A 249 24.02 -18.98 15.43
CA ILE A 249 24.08 -20.30 14.81
C ILE A 249 24.37 -21.37 15.89
N SER A 250 23.81 -22.58 15.71
CA SER A 250 24.01 -23.75 16.58
C SER A 250 25.24 -24.56 16.22
#